data_63297b338183c32c4576420892ffc43a
#
_entry.id   63297b338183c32c4576420892ffc43a
#
_cell.length_a   1.000
_cell.length_b   1.000
_cell.length_c   1.000
_cell.angle_alpha   90.00
_cell.angle_beta   90.00
_cell.angle_gamma   90.00
#
_symmetry.space_group_name_H-M   'P 1'
#
loop_
_entity.id
_entity.type
_entity.pdbx_description
1 polymer ?
#
loop_
_entity_poly.entity_id
_entity_poly.type
_entity_poly.pdbx_seq_one_letter_code
_entity_poly.pdbx_strand_id
1 'polypeptide(L)'
;GDLFEGQWMTDYRTVSSGYEELLLKPAYRVSASASYRDLSRGLFSHLMIMHHGSESPYKTRRELEDSGLIRLYNDRERSRMRSTMVSGRVNLAIGAIHGGGSLATVYSHTESEAVAEEVAVRYGTDLLTIKGMLNSNITSRLFLLYEMSYNGNRLSLPMADRKPSRLYGMTHALEATYTPVDPLTMTLRGEYYRSRITSDLTKQMVMLDLDLTWSVSRRIDLEAGLHNLLNNDRWDYTTYGLLSRQTVSRQLRGRSLLLTLRLK
;
A
#
# COMPACT_ATOMS: atom_id res chain seq x y z
N GLY A 1 8.93 -23.53 1.80
CA GLY A 1 10.17 -23.40 1.08
C GLY A 1 11.43 -23.76 1.88
N ASP A 2 11.33 -23.87 3.21
CA ASP A 2 12.50 -24.00 4.11
C ASP A 2 13.08 -25.43 4.17
N LEU A 3 12.41 -26.41 3.59
CA LEU A 3 12.80 -27.82 3.60
C LEU A 3 13.31 -28.34 2.24
N PHE A 4 13.49 -27.47 1.29
CA PHE A 4 13.98 -27.85 -0.03
C PHE A 4 15.50 -27.71 -0.08
N GLU A 5 16.17 -28.85 -0.16
CA GLU A 5 17.62 -28.91 -0.45
C GLU A 5 17.82 -28.60 -1.93
N GLY A 6 18.12 -27.38 -2.24
CA GLY A 6 18.36 -26.96 -3.62
C GLY A 6 18.43 -25.45 -3.76
N GLN A 7 18.75 -25.07 -4.98
CA GLN A 7 18.76 -23.65 -5.36
C GLN A 7 17.58 -23.40 -6.29
N TRP A 8 16.85 -22.29 -6.07
CA TRP A 8 15.79 -21.86 -6.94
C TRP A 8 15.87 -20.35 -7.21
N MET A 9 15.48 -19.95 -8.39
CA MET A 9 15.39 -18.53 -8.72
C MET A 9 14.11 -17.94 -8.13
N THR A 10 14.25 -16.90 -7.34
CA THR A 10 13.11 -16.13 -6.81
C THR A 10 12.71 -14.99 -7.75
N ASP A 11 13.66 -14.50 -8.54
CA ASP A 11 13.49 -13.57 -9.65
C ASP A 11 14.63 -13.72 -10.67
N TYR A 12 14.65 -12.91 -11.71
CA TYR A 12 15.65 -12.99 -12.80
C TYR A 12 17.12 -12.75 -12.37
N ARG A 13 17.34 -12.32 -11.13
CA ARG A 13 18.67 -12.01 -10.58
C ARG A 13 18.94 -12.61 -9.21
N THR A 14 17.96 -13.28 -8.62
CA THR A 14 18.09 -13.77 -7.24
C THR A 14 17.92 -15.27 -7.18
N VAL A 15 18.94 -15.93 -6.71
CA VAL A 15 18.95 -17.36 -6.39
C VAL A 15 18.88 -17.54 -4.88
N SER A 16 17.99 -18.36 -4.41
CA SER A 16 17.84 -18.71 -3.00
C SER A 16 18.17 -20.18 -2.79
N SER A 17 18.83 -20.50 -1.68
CA SER A 17 19.08 -21.87 -1.24
C SER A 17 18.37 -22.17 0.06
N GLY A 18 17.77 -23.36 0.17
CA GLY A 18 17.09 -23.83 1.36
C GLY A 18 17.99 -24.59 2.33
N TYR A 19 17.39 -25.05 3.41
CA TYR A 19 18.03 -25.86 4.46
C TYR A 19 17.49 -27.27 4.48
N GLU A 20 18.35 -28.24 4.80
CA GLU A 20 17.99 -29.67 4.93
C GLU A 20 17.28 -29.98 6.25
N GLU A 21 17.53 -29.22 7.32
CA GLU A 21 17.08 -29.55 8.66
C GLU A 21 15.85 -28.76 9.08
N LEU A 22 14.91 -29.46 9.70
CA LEU A 22 13.75 -28.87 10.37
C LEU A 22 14.17 -28.30 11.72
N LEU A 23 14.43 -26.99 11.75
CA LEU A 23 14.80 -26.30 12.98
C LEU A 23 13.60 -25.61 13.63
N LEU A 24 13.50 -25.71 14.94
CA LEU A 24 12.45 -25.04 15.71
C LEU A 24 12.65 -23.53 15.65
N LYS A 25 11.58 -22.81 15.29
CA LYS A 25 11.50 -21.36 15.28
C LYS A 25 10.56 -20.90 16.41
N PRO A 26 11.06 -20.71 17.64
CA PRO A 26 10.21 -20.25 18.73
C PRO A 26 9.66 -18.86 18.40
N ALA A 27 8.37 -18.69 18.63
CA ALA A 27 7.69 -17.43 18.42
C ALA A 27 6.61 -17.23 19.49
N TYR A 28 6.37 -15.98 19.84
CA TYR A 28 5.25 -15.59 20.68
C TYR A 28 4.49 -14.43 20.09
N ARG A 29 3.21 -14.35 20.41
CA ARG A 29 2.34 -13.24 20.05
C ARG A 29 1.44 -12.89 21.21
N VAL A 30 1.42 -11.61 21.53
CA VAL A 30 0.49 -11.03 22.50
C VAL A 30 -0.32 -9.97 21.79
N SER A 31 -1.64 -9.97 21.96
CA SER A 31 -2.51 -8.95 21.39
C SER A 31 -3.61 -8.57 22.35
N ALA A 32 -4.00 -7.30 22.30
CA ALA A 32 -5.17 -6.76 22.98
C ALA A 32 -5.98 -5.95 21.98
N SER A 33 -7.30 -6.02 22.08
CA SER A 33 -8.19 -5.20 21.25
C SER A 33 -9.35 -4.67 22.05
N ALA A 34 -9.83 -3.49 21.67
CA ALA A 34 -11.02 -2.86 22.21
C ALA A 34 -11.90 -2.35 21.07
N SER A 35 -13.20 -2.49 21.23
CA SER A 35 -14.19 -1.96 20.29
C SER A 35 -15.22 -1.15 21.02
N TYR A 36 -15.60 -0.03 20.44
CA TYR A 36 -16.69 0.81 20.95
C TYR A 36 -17.72 1.03 19.84
N ARG A 37 -18.99 0.97 20.21
CA ARG A 37 -20.10 1.15 19.29
C ARG A 37 -21.17 2.04 19.93
N ASP A 38 -21.51 3.11 19.24
CA ASP A 38 -22.64 3.98 19.58
C ASP A 38 -23.57 4.06 18.35
N LEU A 39 -24.68 3.33 18.44
CA LEU A 39 -25.65 3.26 17.36
C LEU A 39 -26.41 4.58 17.15
N SER A 40 -26.61 5.36 18.23
CA SER A 40 -27.33 6.62 18.17
C SER A 40 -26.57 7.68 17.37
N ARG A 41 -25.23 7.62 17.39
CA ARG A 41 -24.34 8.49 16.64
C ARG A 41 -23.77 7.85 15.37
N GLY A 42 -24.13 6.59 15.09
CA GLY A 42 -23.53 5.84 13.99
C GLY A 42 -22.01 5.71 14.11
N LEU A 43 -21.48 5.68 15.34
CA LEU A 43 -20.06 5.63 15.62
C LEU A 43 -19.61 4.20 15.92
N PHE A 44 -18.60 3.74 15.18
CA PHE A 44 -17.89 2.50 15.45
C PHE A 44 -16.40 2.78 15.54
N SER A 45 -15.75 2.31 16.58
CA SER A 45 -14.30 2.36 16.69
C SER A 45 -13.73 1.00 17.10
N HIS A 46 -12.55 0.71 16.62
CA HIS A 46 -11.79 -0.48 16.96
C HIS A 46 -10.32 -0.12 17.10
N LEU A 47 -9.70 -0.56 18.18
CA LEU A 47 -8.28 -0.42 18.44
C LEU A 47 -7.68 -1.80 18.70
N MET A 48 -6.53 -2.09 18.14
CA MET A 48 -5.77 -3.32 18.39
C MET A 48 -4.29 -2.98 18.56
N ILE A 49 -3.69 -3.59 19.56
CA ILE A 49 -2.25 -3.57 19.78
C ILE A 49 -1.77 -5.02 19.74
N MET A 50 -0.70 -5.27 19.03
CA MET A 50 -0.09 -6.59 18.90
C MET A 50 1.43 -6.48 19.06
N HIS A 51 2.00 -7.36 19.86
CA HIS A 51 3.44 -7.56 19.94
C HIS A 51 3.77 -8.99 19.58
N HIS A 52 4.74 -9.15 18.68
CA HIS A 52 5.21 -10.44 18.18
C HIS A 52 6.72 -10.51 18.28
N GLY A 53 7.24 -11.62 18.75
CA GLY A 53 8.66 -11.92 18.71
C GLY A 53 8.90 -13.32 18.15
N SER A 54 9.97 -13.48 17.39
CA SER A 54 10.41 -14.78 16.87
C SER A 54 11.93 -14.87 16.86
N GLU A 55 12.43 -16.08 17.05
CA GLU A 55 13.83 -16.41 16.85
C GLU A 55 13.93 -17.36 15.66
N SER A 56 14.80 -17.02 14.71
CA SER A 56 15.18 -17.94 13.64
C SER A 56 16.53 -18.58 13.99
N PRO A 57 16.70 -19.88 13.80
CA PRO A 57 17.98 -20.55 14.03
C PRO A 57 19.03 -20.21 12.98
N TYR A 58 18.65 -19.45 11.96
CA TYR A 58 19.53 -19.00 10.89
C TYR A 58 19.28 -17.55 10.52
N LYS A 59 20.30 -16.90 9.98
CA LYS A 59 20.26 -15.59 9.33
C LYS A 59 20.35 -15.76 7.84
N THR A 60 19.54 -15.04 7.09
CA THR A 60 19.70 -14.98 5.64
C THR A 60 20.83 -14.05 5.28
N ARG A 61 21.83 -14.56 4.60
CA ARG A 61 22.90 -13.79 3.95
C ARG A 61 22.53 -13.47 2.53
N ARG A 62 22.99 -12.31 2.11
CA ARG A 62 22.88 -11.84 0.74
C ARG A 62 24.26 -11.55 0.20
N GLU A 63 24.62 -12.19 -0.87
CA GLU A 63 25.88 -11.99 -1.59
C GLU A 63 25.55 -11.49 -3.01
N LEU A 64 26.28 -10.49 -3.46
CA LEU A 64 26.21 -10.00 -4.83
C LEU A 64 27.45 -10.52 -5.56
N GLU A 65 27.24 -11.41 -6.52
CA GLU A 65 28.31 -11.91 -7.38
C GLU A 65 28.73 -10.87 -8.43
N ASP A 66 29.96 -10.99 -8.93
CA ASP A 66 30.48 -10.13 -10.01
C ASP A 66 29.63 -10.19 -11.28
N SER A 67 28.92 -11.30 -11.49
CA SER A 67 27.92 -11.49 -12.56
C SER A 67 26.68 -10.60 -12.41
N GLY A 68 26.53 -9.93 -11.25
CA GLY A 68 25.33 -9.21 -10.86
C GLY A 68 24.20 -10.11 -10.34
N LEU A 69 24.45 -11.42 -10.18
CA LEU A 69 23.53 -12.35 -9.55
C LEU A 69 23.52 -12.13 -8.03
N ILE A 70 22.34 -12.18 -7.45
CA ILE A 70 22.15 -12.08 -6.00
C ILE A 70 21.92 -13.50 -5.47
N ARG A 71 22.83 -13.96 -4.61
CA ARG A 71 22.67 -15.24 -3.92
C ARG A 71 22.13 -15.00 -2.51
N LEU A 72 21.03 -15.65 -2.18
CA LEU A 72 20.47 -15.70 -0.83
C LEU A 72 20.73 -17.07 -0.26
N TYR A 73 21.41 -17.14 0.86
CA TYR A 73 21.62 -18.37 1.59
C TYR A 73 21.47 -18.15 3.09
N ASN A 74 21.13 -19.20 3.80
CA ASN A 74 20.92 -19.14 5.22
C ASN A 74 22.18 -19.61 5.96
N ASP A 75 22.62 -18.85 6.92
CA ASP A 75 23.74 -19.19 7.78
C ASP A 75 23.25 -19.64 9.16
N ARG A 76 23.91 -20.61 9.80
CA ARG A 76 23.54 -21.14 11.13
C ARG A 76 23.85 -20.14 12.25
N GLU A 77 23.38 -18.94 12.09
CA GLU A 77 23.40 -17.92 13.14
C GLU A 77 22.00 -17.57 13.56
N ARG A 78 21.75 -17.49 14.86
CA ARG A 78 20.45 -17.06 15.38
C ARG A 78 20.15 -15.63 15.00
N SER A 79 18.94 -15.38 14.51
CA SER A 79 18.43 -14.03 14.31
C SER A 79 17.15 -13.82 15.10
N ARG A 80 16.96 -12.60 15.57
CA ARG A 80 15.78 -12.20 16.33
C ARG A 80 14.99 -11.17 15.56
N MET A 81 13.67 -11.34 15.57
CA MET A 81 12.74 -10.34 15.06
C MET A 81 11.74 -9.98 16.16
N ARG A 82 11.50 -8.69 16.34
CA ARG A 82 10.44 -8.18 17.21
C ARG A 82 9.62 -7.18 16.43
N SER A 83 8.33 -7.30 16.53
CA SER A 83 7.39 -6.39 15.85
C SER A 83 6.30 -5.94 16.80
N THR A 84 6.04 -4.65 16.84
CA THR A 84 4.91 -4.06 17.55
C THR A 84 4.03 -3.39 16.51
N MET A 85 2.75 -3.72 16.52
CA MET A 85 1.75 -3.14 15.64
C MET A 85 0.63 -2.50 16.46
N VAL A 86 0.25 -1.30 16.08
CA VAL A 86 -0.94 -0.61 16.58
C VAL A 86 -1.84 -0.31 15.40
N SER A 87 -3.09 -0.72 15.46
CA SER A 87 -4.07 -0.40 14.44
C SER A 87 -5.34 0.16 15.04
N GLY A 88 -5.89 1.18 14.39
CA GLY A 88 -7.13 1.81 14.79
C GLY A 88 -8.03 2.01 13.58
N ARG A 89 -9.35 1.89 13.80
CA ARG A 89 -10.37 2.22 12.80
C ARG A 89 -11.50 2.96 13.50
N VAL A 90 -11.97 4.03 12.85
CA VAL A 90 -13.16 4.76 13.25
C VAL A 90 -14.05 4.90 12.01
N ASN A 91 -15.34 4.61 12.17
CA ASN A 91 -16.37 4.91 11.18
C ASN A 91 -17.44 5.77 11.88
N LEU A 92 -17.90 6.80 11.20
CA LEU A 92 -18.83 7.77 11.74
C LEU A 92 -19.89 8.13 10.69
N ALA A 93 -21.17 8.07 11.06
CA ALA A 93 -22.22 8.71 10.27
C ALA A 93 -22.23 10.22 10.55
N ILE A 94 -22.30 11.03 9.50
CA ILE A 94 -22.25 12.49 9.61
C ILE A 94 -23.53 13.05 9.01
N GLY A 95 -24.54 13.29 9.85
CA GLY A 95 -25.86 13.74 9.43
C GLY A 95 -25.84 15.09 8.67
N ALA A 96 -24.96 16.00 9.08
CA ALA A 96 -24.84 17.34 8.46
C ALA A 96 -24.48 17.29 6.96
N ILE A 97 -23.82 16.24 6.50
CA ILE A 97 -23.44 16.04 5.09
C ILE A 97 -24.23 14.91 4.43
N HIS A 98 -25.25 14.37 5.08
CA HIS A 98 -26.01 13.17 4.62
C HIS A 98 -25.09 12.05 4.15
N GLY A 99 -24.08 11.74 4.94
CA GLY A 99 -23.02 10.81 4.57
C GLY A 99 -22.30 10.20 5.75
N GLY A 100 -21.10 9.72 5.50
CA GLY A 100 -20.28 9.14 6.52
C GLY A 100 -18.79 9.22 6.20
N GLY A 101 -18.00 8.93 7.21
CA GLY A 101 -16.55 8.89 7.08
C GLY A 101 -15.96 7.68 7.76
N SER A 102 -14.81 7.26 7.28
CA SER A 102 -13.98 6.27 7.93
C SER A 102 -12.52 6.70 7.95
N LEU A 103 -11.83 6.40 9.03
CA LEU A 103 -10.40 6.56 9.18
C LEU A 103 -9.82 5.26 9.72
N ALA A 104 -8.84 4.72 9.03
CA ALA A 104 -8.09 3.56 9.48
C ALA A 104 -6.60 3.90 9.50
N THR A 105 -5.92 3.52 10.56
CA THR A 105 -4.47 3.69 10.70
C THR A 105 -3.84 2.38 11.17
N VAL A 106 -2.66 2.09 10.63
CA VAL A 106 -1.81 0.99 11.06
C VAL A 106 -0.39 1.53 11.20
N TYR A 107 0.17 1.43 12.38
CA TYR A 107 1.58 1.65 12.63
C TYR A 107 2.24 0.35 13.02
N SER A 108 3.38 0.02 12.44
CA SER A 108 4.19 -1.09 12.89
C SER A 108 5.65 -0.68 13.00
N HIS A 109 6.27 -1.10 14.10
CA HIS A 109 7.70 -1.03 14.32
C HIS A 109 8.26 -2.44 14.36
N THR A 110 9.24 -2.74 13.51
CA THR A 110 9.87 -4.06 13.44
C THR A 110 11.38 -3.89 13.58
N GLU A 111 11.96 -4.56 14.56
CA GLU A 111 13.40 -4.73 14.70
C GLU A 111 13.79 -6.11 14.19
N SER A 112 14.81 -6.18 13.38
CA SER A 112 15.35 -7.43 12.82
C SER A 112 16.87 -7.38 12.73
N GLU A 113 17.45 -8.56 12.58
CA GLU A 113 18.88 -8.73 12.37
C GLU A 113 19.12 -9.36 11.00
N ALA A 114 20.10 -8.86 10.28
CA ALA A 114 20.54 -9.42 9.00
C ALA A 114 22.08 -9.37 8.94
N VAL A 115 22.65 -10.11 8.00
CA VAL A 115 24.07 -10.02 7.69
C VAL A 115 24.22 -9.30 6.36
N ALA A 116 24.98 -8.22 6.38
CA ALA A 116 25.35 -7.45 5.20
C ALA A 116 26.89 -7.37 5.15
N GLU A 117 27.49 -7.82 4.05
CA GLU A 117 28.94 -7.78 3.85
C GLU A 117 29.70 -8.37 5.07
N GLU A 118 29.31 -9.56 5.53
CA GLU A 118 29.87 -10.30 6.67
C GLU A 118 29.67 -9.65 8.05
N VAL A 119 29.01 -8.49 8.11
CA VAL A 119 28.72 -7.81 9.38
C VAL A 119 27.26 -8.04 9.78
N ALA A 120 27.06 -8.50 11.02
CA ALA A 120 25.71 -8.58 11.60
C ALA A 120 25.16 -7.16 11.83
N VAL A 121 24.08 -6.82 11.17
CA VAL A 121 23.44 -5.51 11.25
C VAL A 121 22.05 -5.66 11.85
N ARG A 122 21.80 -4.93 12.93
CA ARG A 122 20.46 -4.76 13.49
C ARG A 122 19.81 -3.55 12.82
N TYR A 123 18.58 -3.69 12.37
CA TYR A 123 17.85 -2.60 11.72
C TYR A 123 16.43 -2.50 12.22
N GLY A 124 15.90 -1.29 12.18
CA GLY A 124 14.51 -0.99 12.52
C GLY A 124 13.74 -0.53 11.29
N THR A 125 12.51 -1.01 11.13
CA THR A 125 11.58 -0.55 10.10
C THR A 125 10.31 -0.03 10.75
N ASP A 126 9.97 1.21 10.47
CA ASP A 126 8.69 1.81 10.83
C ASP A 126 7.81 1.89 9.59
N LEU A 127 6.60 1.37 9.69
CA LEU A 127 5.58 1.47 8.67
C LEU A 127 4.37 2.22 9.24
N LEU A 128 3.89 3.22 8.53
CA LEU A 128 2.67 3.93 8.85
C LEU A 128 1.76 3.93 7.63
N THR A 129 0.58 3.36 7.78
CA THR A 129 -0.49 3.42 6.79
C THR A 129 -1.68 4.17 7.38
N ILE A 130 -2.17 5.17 6.66
CA ILE A 130 -3.41 5.89 6.99
C ILE A 130 -4.31 5.81 5.77
N LYS A 131 -5.57 5.42 5.98
CA LYS A 131 -6.61 5.43 4.94
C LYS A 131 -7.82 6.18 5.48
N GLY A 132 -8.30 7.14 4.70
CA GLY A 132 -9.49 7.91 4.99
C GLY A 132 -10.48 7.81 3.84
N MET A 133 -11.75 7.80 4.15
CA MET A 133 -12.84 7.87 3.20
C MET A 133 -13.91 8.80 3.77
N LEU A 134 -14.47 9.66 2.93
CA LEU A 134 -15.60 10.51 3.23
C LEU A 134 -16.58 10.43 2.06
N ASN A 135 -17.82 10.15 2.35
CA ASN A 135 -18.88 10.18 1.35
C ASN A 135 -20.00 11.13 1.77
N SER A 136 -20.69 11.69 0.80
CA SER A 136 -21.78 12.62 1.02
C SER A 136 -22.76 12.65 -0.13
N ASN A 137 -24.03 12.60 0.19
CA ASN A 137 -25.11 12.95 -0.74
C ASN A 137 -25.42 14.44 -0.60
N ILE A 138 -24.72 15.29 -1.37
CA ILE A 138 -24.89 16.75 -1.32
C ILE A 138 -26.32 17.14 -1.71
N THR A 139 -26.85 16.44 -2.70
CA THR A 139 -28.26 16.52 -3.11
C THR A 139 -28.75 15.10 -3.48
N SER A 140 -30.05 14.96 -3.78
CA SER A 140 -30.59 13.70 -4.32
C SER A 140 -29.96 13.29 -5.67
N ARG A 141 -29.23 14.19 -6.31
CA ARG A 141 -28.63 14.00 -7.65
C ARG A 141 -27.12 14.13 -7.68
N LEU A 142 -26.49 14.54 -6.58
CA LEU A 142 -25.03 14.73 -6.48
C LEU A 142 -24.49 13.95 -5.30
N PHE A 143 -23.70 12.94 -5.59
CA PHE A 143 -22.92 12.16 -4.65
C PHE A 143 -21.45 12.50 -4.77
N LEU A 144 -20.75 12.67 -3.65
CA LEU A 144 -19.30 12.85 -3.58
C LEU A 144 -18.69 11.73 -2.76
N LEU A 145 -17.57 11.22 -3.25
CA LEU A 145 -16.69 10.28 -2.55
C LEU A 145 -15.27 10.84 -2.56
N TYR A 146 -14.72 11.03 -1.38
CA TYR A 146 -13.32 11.37 -1.22
C TYR A 146 -12.59 10.24 -0.52
N GLU A 147 -11.46 9.83 -1.08
CA GLU A 147 -10.59 8.81 -0.52
C GLU A 147 -9.17 9.37 -0.38
N MET A 148 -8.51 9.02 0.71
CA MET A 148 -7.10 9.31 0.90
C MET A 148 -6.35 8.08 1.38
N SER A 149 -5.12 7.91 0.92
CA SER A 149 -4.19 6.95 1.48
C SER A 149 -2.81 7.58 1.67
N TYR A 150 -2.18 7.25 2.79
CA TYR A 150 -0.80 7.60 3.09
C TYR A 150 -0.06 6.33 3.51
N ASN A 151 1.10 6.09 2.91
CA ASN A 151 1.99 4.99 3.26
C ASN A 151 3.38 5.55 3.50
N GLY A 152 3.81 5.54 4.74
CA GLY A 152 5.15 5.97 5.15
C GLY A 152 6.01 4.78 5.55
N ASN A 153 7.26 4.78 5.11
CA ASN A 153 8.27 3.80 5.51
C ASN A 153 9.52 4.54 5.98
N ARG A 154 10.06 4.11 7.12
CA ARG A 154 11.33 4.58 7.64
C ARG A 154 12.21 3.39 7.96
N LEU A 155 13.36 3.32 7.31
CA LEU A 155 14.40 2.33 7.58
C LEU A 155 15.49 3.00 8.42
N SER A 156 15.77 2.45 9.58
CA SER A 156 16.84 2.87 10.51
C SER A 156 17.92 1.81 10.55
N LEU A 157 19.12 2.18 10.12
CA LEU A 157 20.33 1.35 10.21
C LEU A 157 21.25 1.97 11.27
N PRO A 158 21.68 1.25 12.29
CA PRO A 158 22.55 1.79 13.34
C PRO A 158 24.02 1.92 12.90
N MET A 159 24.30 2.04 11.61
CA MET A 159 25.63 2.32 11.09
C MET A 159 25.91 3.83 11.16
N ALA A 160 27.05 4.19 11.73
CA ALA A 160 27.39 5.48 12.33
C ALA A 160 27.15 6.76 11.51
N ASP A 161 26.98 6.72 10.18
CA ASP A 161 26.89 7.91 9.35
C ASP A 161 25.69 7.97 8.38
N ARG A 162 24.77 7.00 8.40
CA ARG A 162 23.63 7.01 7.48
C ARG A 162 22.37 7.52 8.17
N LYS A 163 21.88 8.67 7.74
CA LYS A 163 20.57 9.18 8.15
C LYS A 163 19.47 8.17 7.77
N PRO A 164 18.48 7.97 8.65
CA PRO A 164 17.35 7.10 8.35
C PRO A 164 16.69 7.46 7.01
N SER A 165 16.52 6.46 6.15
CA SER A 165 15.80 6.66 4.89
C SER A 165 14.31 6.76 5.18
N ARG A 166 13.68 7.86 4.76
CA ARG A 166 12.24 8.09 4.90
C ARG A 166 11.60 8.20 3.53
N LEU A 167 10.64 7.35 3.28
CA LEU A 167 9.84 7.33 2.08
C LEU A 167 8.39 7.45 2.42
N TYR A 168 7.64 8.07 1.53
CA TYR A 168 6.19 8.07 1.63
C TYR A 168 5.54 8.09 0.25
N GLY A 169 4.36 7.51 0.18
CA GLY A 169 3.41 7.66 -0.92
C GLY A 169 2.09 8.19 -0.37
N MET A 170 1.48 9.10 -1.09
CA MET A 170 0.19 9.67 -0.76
C MET A 170 -0.69 9.70 -2.00
N THR A 171 -1.93 9.30 -1.83
CA THR A 171 -2.96 9.36 -2.88
C THR A 171 -4.19 10.05 -2.31
N HIS A 172 -4.75 10.96 -3.09
CA HIS A 172 -6.07 11.55 -2.86
C HIS A 172 -6.91 11.29 -4.10
N ALA A 173 -8.11 10.76 -3.91
CA ALA A 173 -9.08 10.58 -4.98
C ALA A 173 -10.37 11.31 -4.60
N LEU A 174 -10.92 12.03 -5.53
CA LEU A 174 -12.23 12.66 -5.43
C LEU A 174 -13.08 12.19 -6.61
N GLU A 175 -14.22 11.59 -6.30
CA GLU A 175 -15.21 11.18 -7.28
C GLU A 175 -16.49 11.96 -7.05
N ALA A 176 -17.02 12.54 -8.12
CA ALA A 176 -18.28 13.24 -8.13
C ALA A 176 -19.22 12.56 -9.12
N THR A 177 -20.29 11.95 -8.61
CA THR A 177 -21.35 11.36 -9.45
C THR A 177 -22.56 12.27 -9.46
N TYR A 178 -22.92 12.73 -10.65
CA TYR A 178 -24.03 13.64 -10.87
C TYR A 178 -25.04 13.06 -11.86
N THR A 179 -26.30 13.05 -11.45
CA THR A 179 -27.44 12.57 -12.25
C THR A 179 -28.39 13.74 -12.55
N PRO A 180 -28.10 14.56 -13.58
CA PRO A 180 -28.91 15.75 -13.90
C PRO A 180 -30.36 15.42 -14.22
N VAL A 181 -30.56 14.30 -14.92
CA VAL A 181 -31.85 13.71 -15.26
C VAL A 181 -31.75 12.19 -15.11
N ASP A 182 -32.87 11.52 -14.82
CA ASP A 182 -32.87 10.08 -14.53
C ASP A 182 -32.12 9.18 -15.53
N PRO A 183 -32.20 9.42 -16.87
CA PRO A 183 -31.46 8.57 -17.82
C PRO A 183 -29.98 8.89 -17.95
N LEU A 184 -29.45 9.97 -17.35
CA LEU A 184 -28.07 10.41 -17.54
C LEU A 184 -27.31 10.46 -16.21
N THR A 185 -26.24 9.69 -16.11
CA THR A 185 -25.28 9.74 -14.99
C THR A 185 -23.89 10.15 -15.52
N MET A 186 -23.27 11.07 -14.81
CA MET A 186 -21.92 11.56 -15.08
C MET A 186 -21.06 11.31 -13.86
N THR A 187 -19.91 10.69 -14.03
CA THR A 187 -18.95 10.46 -12.96
C THR A 187 -17.60 11.10 -13.35
N LEU A 188 -17.19 12.09 -12.59
CA LEU A 188 -15.86 12.71 -12.70
C LEU A 188 -14.98 12.19 -11.57
N ARG A 189 -13.83 11.63 -11.91
CA ARG A 189 -12.83 11.12 -10.96
C ARG A 189 -11.51 11.84 -11.14
N GLY A 190 -11.05 12.50 -10.09
CA GLY A 190 -9.74 13.12 -10.01
C GLY A 190 -8.87 12.38 -9.00
N GLU A 191 -7.63 12.05 -9.37
CA GLU A 191 -6.67 11.40 -8.48
C GLU A 191 -5.38 12.21 -8.45
N TYR A 192 -4.90 12.49 -7.23
CA TYR A 192 -3.60 13.11 -7.00
C TYR A 192 -2.69 12.12 -6.31
N TYR A 193 -1.53 11.87 -6.91
CA TYR A 193 -0.48 11.01 -6.40
C TYR A 193 0.76 11.82 -6.05
N ARG A 194 1.33 11.55 -4.89
CA ARG A 194 2.62 12.09 -4.49
C ARG A 194 3.46 10.99 -3.89
N SER A 195 4.66 10.78 -4.43
CA SER A 195 5.60 9.76 -3.95
C SER A 195 6.98 10.34 -3.78
N ARG A 196 7.57 10.12 -2.61
CA ARG A 196 8.97 10.41 -2.37
C ARG A 196 9.81 9.23 -2.86
N ILE A 197 10.59 9.47 -3.89
CA ILE A 197 11.41 8.45 -4.56
C ILE A 197 12.79 8.33 -3.93
N THR A 198 13.36 9.46 -3.50
CA THR A 198 14.62 9.54 -2.73
C THR A 198 14.52 10.60 -1.66
N SER A 199 15.60 10.82 -0.87
CA SER A 199 15.68 11.94 0.06
C SER A 199 15.35 13.29 -0.58
N ASP A 200 15.75 13.46 -1.84
CA ASP A 200 15.76 14.75 -2.54
C ASP A 200 14.79 14.79 -3.73
N LEU A 201 14.20 13.65 -4.09
CA LEU A 201 13.30 13.55 -5.23
C LEU A 201 11.89 13.13 -4.80
N THR A 202 10.94 14.01 -5.04
CA THR A 202 9.50 13.76 -4.89
C THR A 202 8.86 13.90 -6.27
N LYS A 203 8.04 12.92 -6.66
CA LYS A 203 7.21 12.97 -7.86
C LYS A 203 5.75 13.10 -7.49
N GLN A 204 5.02 13.78 -8.34
CA GLN A 204 3.57 13.97 -8.20
C GLN A 204 2.92 13.86 -9.57
N MET A 205 1.67 13.42 -9.57
CA MET A 205 0.86 13.23 -10.78
C MET A 205 -0.60 13.47 -10.43
N VAL A 206 -1.32 14.08 -11.35
CA VAL A 206 -2.78 14.22 -11.29
C VAL A 206 -3.36 13.41 -12.45
N MET A 207 -4.33 12.58 -12.18
CA MET A 207 -5.15 11.90 -13.20
C MET A 207 -6.57 12.43 -13.15
N LEU A 208 -7.22 12.47 -14.29
CA LEU A 208 -8.61 12.92 -14.42
C LEU A 208 -9.33 12.05 -15.45
N ASP A 209 -10.43 11.46 -15.02
CA ASP A 209 -11.30 10.60 -15.83
C ASP A 209 -12.74 11.11 -15.77
N LEU A 210 -13.48 10.95 -16.85
CA LEU A 210 -14.89 11.29 -16.95
C LEU A 210 -15.64 10.12 -17.59
N ASP A 211 -16.64 9.61 -16.90
CA ASP A 211 -17.53 8.58 -17.39
C ASP A 211 -18.95 9.13 -17.52
N LEU A 212 -19.59 8.82 -18.62
CA LEU A 212 -20.97 9.18 -18.93
C LEU A 212 -21.75 7.90 -19.20
N THR A 213 -22.88 7.75 -18.56
CA THR A 213 -23.83 6.65 -18.81
C THR A 213 -25.18 7.24 -19.14
N TRP A 214 -25.68 6.92 -20.32
CA TRP A 214 -26.99 7.36 -20.78
C TRP A 214 -27.90 6.17 -21.08
N SER A 215 -28.95 6.01 -20.28
CA SER A 215 -30.00 5.02 -20.51
C SER A 215 -30.99 5.53 -21.59
N VAL A 216 -30.67 5.24 -22.87
CA VAL A 216 -31.48 5.66 -24.03
C VAL A 216 -32.87 5.03 -23.98
N SER A 217 -32.94 3.80 -23.52
CA SER A 217 -34.20 3.08 -23.31
C SER A 217 -34.08 2.05 -22.19
N ARG A 218 -35.18 1.37 -21.86
CA ARG A 218 -35.13 0.28 -20.85
C ARG A 218 -34.21 -0.89 -21.23
N ARG A 219 -33.81 -0.97 -22.50
CA ARG A 219 -32.98 -2.08 -23.02
C ARG A 219 -31.62 -1.65 -23.51
N ILE A 220 -31.34 -0.35 -23.57
CA ILE A 220 -30.13 0.17 -24.19
C ILE A 220 -29.50 1.23 -23.31
N ASP A 221 -28.24 1.02 -22.92
CA ASP A 221 -27.38 2.03 -22.30
C ASP A 221 -26.23 2.36 -23.27
N LEU A 222 -25.93 3.64 -23.38
CA LEU A 222 -24.71 4.16 -24.01
C LEU A 222 -23.78 4.61 -22.91
N GLU A 223 -22.54 4.13 -22.97
CA GLU A 223 -21.48 4.54 -22.03
C GLU A 223 -20.34 5.18 -22.82
N ALA A 224 -19.83 6.31 -22.34
CA ALA A 224 -18.67 6.99 -22.88
C ALA A 224 -17.68 7.26 -21.76
N GLY A 225 -16.50 6.67 -21.82
CA GLY A 225 -15.40 6.88 -20.87
C GLY A 225 -14.27 7.68 -21.52
N LEU A 226 -13.91 8.82 -20.90
CA LEU A 226 -12.77 9.63 -21.25
C LEU A 226 -11.70 9.45 -20.17
N HIS A 227 -10.68 8.69 -20.46
CA HIS A 227 -9.66 8.36 -19.47
C HIS A 227 -8.37 9.11 -19.73
N ASN A 228 -7.66 9.40 -18.64
CA ASN A 228 -6.39 10.13 -18.62
C ASN A 228 -6.46 11.46 -19.38
N LEU A 229 -7.46 12.29 -19.07
CA LEU A 229 -7.70 13.59 -19.73
C LEU A 229 -6.48 14.51 -19.72
N LEU A 230 -5.61 14.40 -18.70
CA LEU A 230 -4.39 15.18 -18.58
C LEU A 230 -3.22 14.62 -19.42
N ASN A 231 -3.42 13.45 -20.05
CA ASN A 231 -2.45 12.80 -20.93
C ASN A 231 -1.11 12.49 -20.26
N ASN A 232 -1.16 11.96 -19.03
CA ASN A 232 0.05 11.47 -18.40
C ASN A 232 0.56 10.23 -19.14
N ASP A 233 1.84 10.17 -19.42
CA ASP A 233 2.48 9.10 -20.19
C ASP A 233 3.26 8.13 -19.30
N ARG A 234 3.60 8.53 -18.08
CA ARG A 234 4.51 7.77 -17.23
C ARG A 234 4.16 7.90 -15.75
N TRP A 235 4.26 6.77 -15.05
CA TRP A 235 4.20 6.68 -13.59
C TRP A 235 5.44 6.01 -13.04
N ASP A 236 6.14 6.69 -12.13
CA ASP A 236 7.32 6.17 -11.46
C ASP A 236 7.04 6.02 -9.96
N TYR A 237 7.39 4.88 -9.41
CA TYR A 237 7.39 4.67 -7.96
C TYR A 237 8.62 3.91 -7.51
N THR A 238 9.01 4.08 -6.25
CA THR A 238 10.17 3.41 -5.66
C THR A 238 9.73 2.62 -4.45
N THR A 239 10.21 1.37 -4.40
CA THR A 239 10.13 0.51 -3.22
C THR A 239 11.54 0.27 -2.69
N TYR A 240 11.64 0.11 -1.37
CA TYR A 240 12.91 -0.20 -0.72
C TYR A 240 12.81 -1.51 0.03
N GLY A 241 13.74 -2.40 -0.24
CA GLY A 241 14.07 -3.52 0.62
C GLY A 241 15.22 -3.14 1.56
N LEU A 242 15.60 -4.06 2.43
CA LEU A 242 16.67 -3.86 3.44
C LEU A 242 17.97 -3.34 2.83
N LEU A 243 18.40 -3.95 1.74
CA LEU A 243 19.65 -3.66 1.03
C LEU A 243 19.42 -3.33 -0.46
N SER A 244 18.18 -3.04 -0.84
CA SER A 244 17.84 -2.80 -2.24
C SER A 244 16.90 -1.62 -2.38
N ARG A 245 17.07 -0.92 -3.47
CA ARG A 245 16.15 0.09 -3.96
C ARG A 245 15.67 -0.33 -5.34
N GLN A 246 14.38 -0.45 -5.52
CA GLN A 246 13.77 -0.74 -6.81
C GLN A 246 12.91 0.44 -7.24
N THR A 247 13.27 1.07 -8.34
CA THR A 247 12.44 2.08 -9.00
C THR A 247 11.75 1.43 -10.19
N VAL A 248 10.43 1.47 -10.19
CA VAL A 248 9.61 0.94 -11.27
C VAL A 248 9.03 2.13 -12.03
N SER A 249 9.24 2.13 -13.34
CA SER A 249 8.64 3.06 -14.26
C SER A 249 7.62 2.31 -15.13
N ARG A 250 6.39 2.77 -15.11
CA ARG A 250 5.33 2.24 -15.95
C ARG A 250 4.89 3.28 -16.96
N GLN A 251 4.87 2.88 -18.22
CA GLN A 251 4.23 3.68 -19.26
C GLN A 251 2.71 3.58 -19.09
N LEU A 252 2.05 4.72 -19.05
CA LEU A 252 0.60 4.81 -18.96
C LEU A 252 0.01 4.88 -20.35
N ARG A 253 -1.20 4.37 -20.49
CA ARG A 253 -1.98 4.61 -21.70
C ARG A 253 -2.32 6.10 -21.77
N GLY A 254 -2.03 6.73 -22.90
CA GLY A 254 -2.42 8.13 -23.14
C GLY A 254 -3.94 8.33 -23.09
N ARG A 255 -4.40 9.54 -23.38
CA ARG A 255 -5.84 9.83 -23.46
C ARG A 255 -6.56 8.78 -24.29
N SER A 256 -7.66 8.30 -23.79
CA SER A 256 -8.48 7.33 -24.51
C SER A 256 -9.95 7.65 -24.35
N LEU A 257 -10.68 7.49 -25.45
CA LEU A 257 -12.13 7.48 -25.48
C LEU A 257 -12.58 6.04 -25.65
N LEU A 258 -13.45 5.58 -24.79
CA LEU A 258 -14.10 4.28 -24.87
C LEU A 258 -15.61 4.52 -25.04
N LEU A 259 -16.20 3.95 -26.06
CA LEU A 259 -17.63 3.95 -26.29
C LEU A 259 -18.15 2.52 -26.15
N THR A 260 -19.16 2.33 -25.33
CA THR A 260 -19.77 1.03 -25.07
C THR A 260 -21.28 1.12 -25.27
N LEU A 261 -21.83 0.19 -26.03
CA LEU A 261 -23.26 -0.03 -26.13
C LEU A 261 -23.59 -1.28 -25.32
N ARG A 262 -24.43 -1.14 -24.31
CA ARG A 262 -24.91 -2.26 -23.49
C ARG A 262 -26.36 -2.55 -23.81
N LEU A 263 -26.66 -3.77 -24.17
CA LEU A 263 -27.99 -4.32 -24.31
C LEU A 263 -28.37 -5.04 -23.00
N LYS A 264 -29.56 -4.70 -22.44
CA LYS A 264 -30.11 -5.28 -21.20
C LYS A 264 -31.07 -6.40 -21.50
#